data_78785aa62add0159ea984554f0e0b220
#
_entry.id   78785aa62add0159ea984554f0e0b220
#
_cell.length_a   1.000
_cell.length_b   1.000
_cell.length_c   1.000
_cell.angle_alpha   90.00
_cell.angle_beta   90.00
_cell.angle_gamma   90.00
#
_symmetry.space_group_name_H-M   'P 1'
#
loop_
_entity.id
_entity.type
_entity.pdbx_description
1 polymer ?
#
loop_
_entity_poly.entity_id
_entity_poly.type
_entity_poly.pdbx_seq_one_letter_code
_entity_poly.pdbx_strand_id
1 'polypeptide(L)'
;NVVKISGQDYAIATNHFVSPELSKLNRSTPNSIKRYDYLKIFFQNLNDINIYKIIETMSFYDGNQMDWSSIANKGTVQSVIFLPELKKIYVAKGIETPVNKDGYVEYDYSQIITE
;
A
#
# COMPACT_ATOMS: atom_id res chain seq x y z
N ASN A 1 -3.69 -4.25 1.35
CA ASN A 1 -2.25 -4.25 1.63
C ASN A 1 -1.94 -3.25 2.75
N VAL A 2 -1.15 -3.65 3.70
CA VAL A 2 -0.69 -2.80 4.78
C VAL A 2 0.83 -2.77 4.77
N VAL A 3 1.39 -1.58 4.77
CA VAL A 3 2.82 -1.37 4.91
C VAL A 3 3.04 -0.40 6.06
N LYS A 4 3.82 -0.82 7.02
CA LYS A 4 4.21 0.02 8.14
C LYS A 4 5.72 0.23 8.10
N ILE A 5 6.11 1.49 8.11
CA ILE A 5 7.52 1.87 8.23
C ILE A 5 7.69 2.48 9.62
N SER A 6 8.59 1.91 10.41
CA SER A 6 8.89 2.37 11.76
C SER A 6 10.40 2.37 11.94
N GLY A 7 11.00 3.54 12.02
CA GLY A 7 12.45 3.68 12.07
C GLY A 7 13.13 3.11 10.83
N GLN A 8 13.94 2.08 10.99
CA GLN A 8 14.59 1.38 9.88
C GLN A 8 13.82 0.15 9.43
N ASP A 9 12.77 -0.20 10.16
CA ASP A 9 12.00 -1.40 9.90
C ASP A 9 10.68 -1.06 9.23
N TYR A 10 10.20 -2.00 8.45
CA TYR A 10 8.89 -1.93 7.83
C TYR A 10 8.18 -3.27 7.98
N ALA A 11 6.87 -3.24 7.93
CA ALA A 11 6.07 -4.45 7.91
C ALA A 11 5.17 -4.44 6.68
N ILE A 12 5.07 -5.58 6.03
CA ILE A 12 4.22 -5.76 4.85
C ILE A 12 3.20 -6.84 5.17
N ALA A 13 1.96 -6.58 4.84
CA ALA A 13 0.91 -7.58 4.90
C ALA A 13 0.03 -7.46 3.66
N THR A 14 -0.32 -8.59 3.10
CA THR A 14 -1.31 -8.72 2.04
C THR A 14 -2.40 -9.69 2.50
N ASN A 15 -2.98 -10.48 1.62
CA ASN A 15 -4.12 -11.32 1.97
C ASN A 15 -3.73 -12.76 2.36
N HIS A 16 -2.52 -12.98 2.85
CA HIS A 16 -2.09 -14.30 3.32
C HIS A 16 -1.27 -14.18 4.61
N PHE A 17 -1.24 -15.26 5.38
CA PHE A 17 -0.44 -15.33 6.60
C PHE A 17 1.00 -15.66 6.26
N VAL A 18 1.94 -14.97 6.88
CA VAL A 18 3.39 -15.20 6.70
C VAL A 18 4.03 -15.88 7.91
N SER A 19 3.38 -15.84 9.08
CA SER A 19 3.92 -16.53 10.26
C SER A 19 3.88 -18.04 10.06
N PRO A 20 4.88 -18.79 10.59
CA PRO A 20 4.90 -20.24 10.46
C PRO A 20 3.65 -20.92 11.03
N GLU A 21 3.10 -20.38 12.12
CA GLU A 21 1.93 -20.95 12.78
C GLU A 21 0.66 -20.79 11.97
N LEU A 22 0.49 -19.63 11.33
CA LEU A 22 -0.73 -19.29 10.61
C LEU A 22 -0.66 -19.60 9.11
N SER A 23 0.55 -19.74 8.55
CA SER A 23 0.71 -19.99 7.10
C SER A 23 0.01 -21.26 6.64
N LYS A 24 -0.12 -22.26 7.49
CA LYS A 24 -0.86 -23.50 7.22
C LYS A 24 -2.35 -23.27 7.01
N LEU A 25 -2.89 -22.13 7.42
CA LEU A 25 -4.29 -21.75 7.21
C LEU A 25 -4.51 -21.05 5.87
N ASN A 26 -3.45 -20.74 5.15
CA ASN A 26 -3.58 -20.11 3.84
C ASN A 26 -4.28 -21.03 2.85
N ARG A 27 -5.20 -20.44 2.09
CA ARG A 27 -5.71 -21.04 0.86
C ARG A 27 -4.79 -20.66 -0.30
N SER A 28 -5.08 -21.09 -1.52
CA SER A 28 -4.33 -20.65 -2.70
C SER A 28 -4.36 -19.10 -2.81
N THR A 29 -3.20 -18.47 -2.71
CA THR A 29 -3.08 -17.01 -2.63
C THR A 29 -1.97 -16.45 -3.52
N PRO A 30 -1.85 -16.91 -4.82
CA PRO A 30 -0.73 -16.49 -5.67
C PRO A 30 -0.71 -14.99 -5.92
N ASN A 31 -1.86 -14.35 -6.06
CA ASN A 31 -1.96 -12.91 -6.29
C ASN A 31 -1.50 -12.11 -5.06
N SER A 32 -1.87 -12.57 -3.88
CA SER A 32 -1.46 -11.95 -2.62
C SER A 32 0.05 -12.05 -2.42
N ILE A 33 0.64 -13.19 -2.76
CA ILE A 33 2.08 -13.41 -2.68
C ILE A 33 2.82 -12.49 -3.66
N LYS A 34 2.34 -12.35 -4.89
CA LYS A 34 2.95 -11.42 -5.86
C LYS A 34 2.95 -9.99 -5.36
N ARG A 35 1.84 -9.52 -4.80
CA ARG A 35 1.78 -8.17 -4.22
C ARG A 35 2.73 -8.02 -3.04
N TYR A 36 2.80 -9.02 -2.18
CA TYR A 36 3.72 -9.03 -1.04
C TYR A 36 5.18 -8.91 -1.50
N ASP A 37 5.58 -9.73 -2.46
CA ASP A 37 6.95 -9.74 -2.98
C ASP A 37 7.30 -8.42 -3.67
N TYR A 38 6.38 -7.86 -4.43
CA TYR A 38 6.56 -6.54 -5.06
C TYR A 38 6.83 -5.44 -4.03
N LEU A 39 6.00 -5.37 -2.99
CA LEU A 39 6.16 -4.38 -1.92
C LEU A 39 7.47 -4.59 -1.15
N LYS A 40 7.81 -5.84 -0.89
CA LYS A 40 9.06 -6.18 -0.19
C LYS A 40 10.28 -5.69 -0.95
N ILE A 41 10.35 -5.94 -2.25
CA ILE A 41 11.45 -5.47 -3.09
C ILE A 41 11.50 -3.94 -3.11
N PHE A 42 10.35 -3.29 -3.27
CA PHE A 42 10.26 -1.84 -3.26
C PHE A 42 10.83 -1.24 -1.96
N PHE A 43 10.37 -1.71 -0.81
CA PHE A 43 10.77 -1.15 0.48
C PHE A 43 12.21 -1.51 0.87
N GLN A 44 12.72 -2.66 0.44
CA GLN A 44 14.13 -3.02 0.62
C GLN A 44 15.08 -2.07 -0.11
N ASN A 45 14.63 -1.49 -1.22
CA ASN A 45 15.43 -0.57 -2.04
C ASN A 45 15.12 0.90 -1.76
N LEU A 46 14.20 1.20 -0.84
CA LEU A 46 13.83 2.56 -0.50
C LEU A 46 14.80 3.12 0.53
N ASN A 47 15.57 4.14 0.13
CA ASN A 47 16.54 4.80 1.02
C ASN A 47 15.91 5.93 1.83
N ASP A 48 14.96 6.65 1.24
CA ASP A 48 14.26 7.76 1.87
C ASP A 48 12.76 7.63 1.69
N ILE A 49 11.99 8.16 2.63
CA ILE A 49 10.54 8.28 2.48
C ILE A 49 10.26 9.35 1.44
N ASN A 50 9.76 8.92 0.29
CA ASN A 50 9.37 9.78 -0.82
C ASN A 50 7.92 9.50 -1.18
N ILE A 51 7.04 10.49 -0.95
CA ILE A 51 5.62 10.31 -1.18
C ILE A 51 5.29 9.98 -2.65
N TYR A 52 6.03 10.55 -3.60
CA TYR A 52 5.80 10.30 -5.02
C TYR A 52 6.09 8.84 -5.39
N LYS A 53 7.17 8.28 -4.85
CA LYS A 53 7.51 6.85 -5.03
C LYS A 53 6.49 5.93 -4.37
N ILE A 54 6.00 6.31 -3.19
CA ILE A 54 4.98 5.54 -2.47
C ILE A 54 3.67 5.55 -3.26
N ILE A 55 3.24 6.71 -3.75
CA ILE A 55 2.04 6.83 -4.57
C ILE A 55 2.18 5.99 -5.86
N GLU A 56 3.32 6.06 -6.52
CA GLU A 56 3.60 5.26 -7.72
C GLU A 56 3.46 3.76 -7.43
N THR A 57 4.06 3.31 -6.34
CA THR A 57 3.99 1.90 -5.93
C THR A 57 2.57 1.48 -5.56
N MET A 58 1.84 2.30 -4.82
CA MET A 58 0.47 2.01 -4.45
C MET A 58 -0.49 2.04 -5.64
N SER A 59 -0.10 2.71 -6.71
CA SER A 59 -0.86 2.82 -7.96
C SER A 59 -0.42 1.79 -9.02
N PHE A 60 0.55 0.95 -8.69
CA PHE A 60 1.10 -0.01 -9.65
C PHE A 60 0.06 -1.04 -10.09
N TYR A 61 -0.02 -1.23 -11.39
CA TYR A 61 -0.75 -2.33 -12.02
C TYR A 61 0.05 -2.88 -13.20
N ASP A 62 -0.13 -4.16 -13.48
CA ASP A 62 0.62 -4.85 -14.51
C ASP A 62 -0.09 -4.75 -15.87
N GLY A 63 0.65 -4.23 -16.86
CA GLY A 63 0.18 -4.16 -18.24
C GLY A 63 -1.10 -3.32 -18.42
N ASN A 64 -1.95 -3.77 -19.34
CA ASN A 64 -3.21 -3.12 -19.66
C ASN A 64 -4.41 -3.63 -18.84
N GLN A 65 -4.18 -4.59 -17.96
CA GLN A 65 -5.21 -5.22 -17.14
C GLN A 65 -4.87 -5.08 -15.68
N MET A 66 -5.76 -4.46 -14.94
CA MET A 66 -5.67 -4.37 -13.48
C MET A 66 -6.18 -5.67 -12.89
N ASP A 67 -5.30 -6.64 -12.76
CA ASP A 67 -5.65 -7.91 -12.17
C ASP A 67 -5.39 -7.94 -10.67
N TRP A 68 -5.79 -9.03 -10.03
CA TRP A 68 -5.66 -9.19 -8.58
C TRP A 68 -4.21 -9.29 -8.08
N SER A 69 -3.25 -9.49 -8.98
CA SER A 69 -1.82 -9.55 -8.63
C SER A 69 -1.16 -8.17 -8.56
N SER A 70 -1.83 -7.14 -9.07
CA SER A 70 -1.35 -5.75 -9.01
C SER A 70 -1.66 -5.11 -7.67
N ILE A 71 -0.83 -4.16 -7.25
CA ILE A 71 -1.07 -3.41 -6.01
C ILE A 71 -2.39 -2.63 -6.13
N ALA A 72 -2.53 -1.85 -7.20
CA ALA A 72 -3.81 -1.27 -7.59
C ALA A 72 -4.52 -2.25 -8.51
N ASN A 73 -5.65 -2.74 -8.10
CA ASN A 73 -6.42 -3.72 -8.86
C ASN A 73 -7.90 -3.41 -8.82
N LYS A 74 -8.68 -4.19 -9.57
CA LYS A 74 -10.13 -3.98 -9.68
C LYS A 74 -10.89 -4.07 -8.35
N GLY A 75 -10.26 -4.59 -7.29
CA GLY A 75 -10.82 -4.64 -5.95
C GLY A 75 -10.36 -3.51 -5.02
N THR A 76 -9.57 -2.54 -5.53
CA THR A 76 -9.07 -1.44 -4.71
C THR A 76 -10.17 -0.38 -4.55
N VAL A 77 -10.94 -0.50 -3.50
CA VAL A 77 -12.06 0.40 -3.17
C VAL A 77 -11.65 1.55 -2.26
N GLN A 78 -10.50 1.45 -1.64
CA GLN A 78 -9.94 2.49 -0.77
C GLN A 78 -8.42 2.40 -0.80
N SER A 79 -7.75 3.53 -0.82
CA SER A 79 -6.31 3.61 -0.70
C SER A 79 -5.93 4.86 0.08
N VAL A 80 -5.16 4.68 1.14
CA VAL A 80 -4.77 5.75 2.04
C VAL A 80 -3.28 5.58 2.38
N ILE A 81 -2.58 6.69 2.40
CA ILE A 81 -1.17 6.75 2.82
C ILE A 81 -1.08 7.68 4.01
N PHE A 82 -0.52 7.19 5.11
CA PHE A 82 -0.28 7.97 6.31
C PHE A 82 1.20 8.29 6.43
N LEU A 83 1.51 9.55 6.67
CA LEU A 83 2.85 10.02 7.03
C LEU A 83 2.79 10.66 8.42
N PRO A 84 2.86 9.88 9.49
CA PRO A 84 2.64 10.38 10.86
C PRO A 84 3.63 11.45 11.28
N GLU A 85 4.88 11.32 10.89
CA GLU A 85 5.92 12.30 11.25
C GLU A 85 5.66 13.68 10.64
N LEU A 86 5.05 13.71 9.45
CA LEU A 86 4.67 14.92 8.76
C LEU A 86 3.24 15.35 9.07
N LYS A 87 2.50 14.55 9.82
CA LYS A 87 1.07 14.74 10.11
C LYS A 87 0.24 14.92 8.85
N LYS A 88 0.50 14.07 7.85
CA LYS A 88 -0.19 14.11 6.56
C LYS A 88 -0.85 12.79 6.24
N ILE A 89 -1.99 12.88 5.57
CA ILE A 89 -2.73 11.75 5.04
C ILE A 89 -3.01 12.01 3.58
N TYR A 90 -2.79 11.01 2.74
CA TYR A 90 -3.13 11.05 1.33
C TYR A 90 -4.24 10.04 1.10
N VAL A 91 -5.34 10.49 0.53
CA VAL A 91 -6.52 9.66 0.27
C VAL A 91 -6.77 9.61 -1.23
N ALA A 92 -6.92 8.41 -1.78
CA ALA A 92 -7.29 8.23 -3.17
C ALA A 92 -8.67 8.83 -3.43
N LYS A 93 -8.79 9.59 -4.52
CA LYS A 93 -9.99 10.40 -4.81
C LYS A 93 -10.92 9.82 -5.86
N GLY A 94 -10.56 8.67 -6.46
CA GLY A 94 -11.42 8.03 -7.45
C GLY A 94 -12.69 7.44 -6.85
N ILE A 95 -13.74 7.36 -7.66
CA ILE A 95 -15.02 6.75 -7.28
C ILE A 95 -15.21 5.37 -7.91
N GLU A 96 -14.46 5.07 -8.98
CA GLU A 96 -14.45 3.76 -9.61
C GLU A 96 -13.16 3.01 -9.26
N THR A 97 -13.22 1.70 -9.16
CA THR A 97 -12.05 0.87 -8.84
C THR A 97 -11.09 0.74 -10.02
N PRO A 98 -9.80 0.75 -9.77
CA PRO A 98 -9.14 1.08 -8.50
C PRO A 98 -9.21 2.58 -8.22
N VAL A 99 -9.63 2.95 -7.02
CA VAL A 99 -9.88 4.37 -6.68
C VAL A 99 -8.64 5.26 -6.78
N ASN A 100 -7.45 4.69 -6.71
CA ASN A 100 -6.19 5.44 -6.80
C ASN A 100 -5.75 5.77 -8.22
N LYS A 101 -6.46 5.30 -9.25
CA LYS A 101 -6.17 5.67 -10.65
C LYS A 101 -6.30 7.17 -10.92
N ASP A 102 -7.15 7.85 -10.16
CA ASP A 102 -7.42 9.30 -10.31
C ASP A 102 -6.55 10.16 -9.38
N GLY A 103 -5.59 9.54 -8.70
CA GLY A 103 -4.64 10.23 -7.82
C GLY A 103 -5.13 10.33 -6.38
N TYR A 104 -4.40 11.14 -5.61
CA TYR A 104 -4.59 11.29 -4.17
C TYR A 104 -4.79 12.73 -3.80
N VAL A 105 -5.55 12.97 -2.74
CA VAL A 105 -5.68 14.28 -2.09
C VAL A 105 -4.87 14.25 -0.79
N GLU A 106 -4.05 15.28 -0.60
CA GLU A 106 -3.28 15.48 0.61
C GLU A 106 -4.11 16.22 1.66
N TYR A 107 -4.12 15.70 2.88
CA TYR A 107 -4.68 16.37 4.04
C TYR A 107 -3.60 16.53 5.10
N ASP A 108 -3.44 17.75 5.60
CA ASP A 108 -2.58 18.06 6.73
C ASP A 108 -3.42 18.13 7.99
N TYR A 109 -3.15 17.25 8.95
CA TYR A 109 -3.90 17.20 10.20
C TYR A 109 -3.14 17.78 11.40
N SER A 110 -2.04 18.49 11.16
CA SER A 110 -1.24 19.11 12.22
C SER A 110 -2.03 20.11 13.05
N GLN A 111 -3.04 20.75 12.45
CA GLN A 111 -3.91 21.71 13.14
C GLN A 111 -5.09 21.07 13.87
N ILE A 112 -5.40 19.82 13.60
CA ILE A 112 -6.52 19.09 14.22
C ILE A 112 -6.07 18.44 15.51
N ILE A 113 -4.81 17.96 15.54
CA ILE A 113 -4.22 17.33 16.72
C ILE A 113 -3.53 18.44 17.53
N THR A 114 -4.27 18.97 18.47
CA THR A 114 -3.73 19.87 19.49
C THR A 114 -3.53 19.08 20.76
N GLU A 115 -2.33 19.06 21.24
CA GLU A 115 -2.07 18.56 22.59
C GLU A 115 -2.35 19.63 23.62
#